data_05a9e99a952eb2303cfd6b732e2fba19
#
_entry.id   05a9e99a952eb2303cfd6b732e2fba19
#
_cell.length_a   1.000
_cell.length_b   1.000
_cell.length_c   1.000
_cell.angle_alpha   90.00
_cell.angle_beta   90.00
_cell.angle_gamma   90.00
#
_symmetry.space_group_name_H-M   'P 1'
#
loop_
_entity.id
_entity.type
_entity.pdbx_description
1 polymer ?
#
loop_
_entity_poly.entity_id
_entity_poly.type
_entity_poly.pdbx_seq_one_letter_code
_entity_poly.pdbx_strand_id
1 'polypeptide(L)'
;MFARNVSVHLRSNMLTEYGHVFDTQVLPLLRKQKGFRDELTIASPNGVDVTAISLWDSKSDAEAYNTSAYPEVVKTLSKIIDGTPRVQTCEVVSSTFHKIAVPVHA
;
A
#
# COMPACT_ATOMS: atom_id res chain seq x y z
N MET A 1 7.46 11.19 7.46
CA MET A 1 6.44 10.43 6.73
C MET A 1 7.08 9.25 6.00
N PHE A 2 6.43 8.11 6.06
CA PHE A 2 6.93 6.89 5.42
C PHE A 2 5.93 6.39 4.39
N ALA A 3 6.47 5.80 3.32
CA ALA A 3 5.69 5.16 2.28
C ALA A 3 5.90 3.65 2.36
N ARG A 4 4.83 2.90 2.27
CA ARG A 4 4.85 1.45 2.20
C ARG A 4 4.44 1.03 0.79
N ASN A 5 5.37 0.48 0.05
CA ASN A 5 5.16 0.03 -1.32
C ASN A 5 4.89 -1.47 -1.32
N VAL A 6 3.75 -1.87 -1.84
CA VAL A 6 3.39 -3.28 -1.96
C VAL A 6 3.20 -3.61 -3.43
N SER A 7 4.12 -4.38 -3.99
CA SER A 7 4.06 -4.80 -5.38
C SER A 7 3.48 -6.21 -5.47
N VAL A 8 2.48 -6.37 -6.32
CA VAL A 8 1.80 -7.65 -6.53
C VAL A 8 1.68 -7.97 -8.01
N HIS A 9 1.65 -9.26 -8.33
CA HIS A 9 1.34 -9.74 -9.66
C HIS A 9 -0.05 -10.36 -9.63
N LEU A 10 -0.94 -9.85 -10.46
CA LEU A 10 -2.32 -10.34 -10.50
C LEU A 10 -2.47 -11.55 -11.41
N ARG A 11 -3.45 -12.37 -11.14
CA ARG A 11 -3.91 -13.38 -12.10
C ARG A 11 -4.50 -12.66 -13.30
N SER A 12 -4.55 -13.33 -14.44
CA SER A 12 -5.05 -12.76 -15.69
C SER A 12 -6.47 -12.19 -15.54
N ASN A 13 -6.68 -11.02 -16.13
CA ASN A 13 -7.99 -10.35 -16.19
C ASN A 13 -8.60 -10.00 -14.83
N MET A 14 -7.76 -9.79 -13.79
CA MET A 14 -8.24 -9.52 -12.44
C MET A 14 -8.06 -8.06 -12.00
N LEU A 15 -7.61 -7.17 -12.88
CA LEU A 15 -7.35 -5.78 -12.48
C LEU A 15 -8.61 -5.05 -12.01
N THR A 16 -9.72 -5.19 -12.72
CA THR A 16 -10.99 -4.57 -12.31
C THR A 16 -11.47 -5.14 -10.97
N GLU A 17 -11.37 -6.45 -10.79
CA GLU A 17 -11.73 -7.10 -9.54
C GLU A 17 -10.82 -6.65 -8.40
N TYR A 18 -9.52 -6.53 -8.66
CA TYR A 18 -8.57 -5.99 -7.68
C TYR A 18 -9.00 -4.60 -7.20
N GLY A 19 -9.30 -3.69 -8.12
CA GLY A 19 -9.74 -2.34 -7.78
C GLY A 19 -11.00 -2.34 -6.94
N HIS A 20 -11.98 -3.16 -7.29
CA HIS A 20 -13.23 -3.27 -6.56
C HIS A 20 -13.01 -3.81 -5.13
N VAL A 21 -12.27 -4.89 -4.99
CA VAL A 21 -11.97 -5.49 -3.68
C VAL A 21 -11.14 -4.53 -2.83
N PHE A 22 -10.16 -3.87 -3.44
CA PHE A 22 -9.35 -2.90 -2.72
C PHE A 22 -10.20 -1.76 -2.17
N ASP A 23 -11.04 -1.15 -3.00
CA ASP A 23 -11.86 -0.01 -2.60
C ASP A 23 -12.90 -0.39 -1.53
N THR A 24 -13.47 -1.59 -1.63
CA THR A 24 -14.58 -1.99 -0.75
C THR A 24 -14.12 -2.70 0.53
N GLN A 25 -12.97 -3.37 0.52
CA GLN A 25 -12.53 -4.20 1.64
C GLN A 25 -11.19 -3.78 2.24
N VAL A 26 -10.25 -3.30 1.44
CA VAL A 26 -8.91 -2.94 1.92
C VAL A 26 -8.87 -1.49 2.38
N LEU A 27 -9.35 -0.59 1.57
CA LEU A 27 -9.29 0.85 1.89
C LEU A 27 -10.03 1.22 3.17
N PRO A 28 -11.23 0.69 3.48
CA PRO A 28 -11.86 0.95 4.77
C PRO A 28 -11.03 0.49 5.95
N LEU A 29 -10.31 -0.63 5.81
CA LEU A 29 -9.43 -1.15 6.85
C LEU A 29 -8.22 -0.24 7.05
N LEU A 30 -7.61 0.25 5.97
CA LEU A 30 -6.50 1.21 6.02
C LEU A 30 -6.90 2.48 6.73
N ARG A 31 -8.09 3.03 6.44
CA ARG A 31 -8.57 4.28 7.04
C ARG A 31 -8.74 4.22 8.55
N LYS A 32 -8.85 3.03 9.12
CA LYS A 32 -8.95 2.84 10.57
C LYS A 32 -7.58 2.77 11.26
N GLN A 33 -6.50 2.70 10.49
CA GLN A 33 -5.17 2.51 11.06
C GLN A 33 -4.59 3.84 11.56
N LYS A 34 -3.96 3.79 12.72
CA LYS A 34 -3.26 4.96 13.26
C LYS A 34 -2.15 5.38 12.32
N GLY A 35 -2.11 6.67 12.01
CA GLY A 35 -1.05 7.25 11.18
C GLY A 35 -1.22 7.07 9.68
N PHE A 36 -2.26 6.37 9.24
CA PHE A 36 -2.54 6.28 7.82
C PHE A 36 -2.92 7.65 7.25
N ARG A 37 -2.34 8.03 6.11
CA ARG A 37 -2.62 9.30 5.45
C ARG A 37 -3.27 9.12 4.10
N ASP A 38 -2.60 8.47 3.16
CA ASP A 38 -3.06 8.35 1.79
C ASP A 38 -2.71 7.01 1.21
N GLU A 39 -3.40 6.64 0.15
CA GLU A 39 -3.13 5.45 -0.63
C GLU A 39 -3.23 5.78 -2.11
N LEU A 40 -2.31 5.25 -2.90
CA LEU A 40 -2.29 5.37 -4.34
C LEU A 40 -1.94 4.01 -4.93
N THR A 41 -2.79 3.50 -5.80
CA THR A 41 -2.52 2.25 -6.52
C THR A 41 -2.25 2.55 -7.99
N ILE A 42 -1.15 2.03 -8.49
CA ILE A 42 -0.78 2.18 -9.90
C ILE A 42 -0.64 0.79 -10.53
N ALA A 43 -1.03 0.69 -11.79
CA ALA A 43 -0.95 -0.55 -12.54
C ALA A 43 -0.09 -0.34 -13.79
N SER A 44 0.75 -1.32 -14.09
CA SER A 44 1.53 -1.33 -15.33
C SER A 44 0.61 -1.52 -16.55
N PRO A 45 1.01 -1.06 -17.74
CA PRO A 45 0.20 -1.24 -18.94
C PRO A 45 -0.14 -2.68 -19.26
N ASN A 46 0.63 -3.65 -18.74
CA ASN A 46 0.34 -5.08 -18.94
C ASN A 46 -0.92 -5.54 -18.18
N GLY A 47 -1.44 -4.72 -17.25
CA GLY A 47 -2.67 -5.03 -16.51
C GLY A 47 -2.52 -6.05 -15.39
N VAL A 48 -1.32 -6.55 -15.12
CA VAL A 48 -1.10 -7.58 -14.09
C VAL A 48 -0.10 -7.17 -13.01
N ASP A 49 0.79 -6.22 -13.27
CA ASP A 49 1.73 -5.74 -12.26
C ASP A 49 1.19 -4.47 -11.62
N VAL A 50 0.94 -4.53 -10.30
CA VAL A 50 0.28 -3.47 -9.54
C VAL A 50 1.14 -3.11 -8.34
N THR A 51 1.24 -1.82 -8.05
CA THR A 51 1.91 -1.33 -6.85
C THR A 51 0.93 -0.46 -6.06
N ALA A 52 0.68 -0.84 -4.81
CA ALA A 52 -0.11 -0.05 -3.87
C ALA A 52 0.85 0.69 -2.95
N ILE A 53 0.74 2.01 -2.93
CA ILE A 53 1.59 2.89 -2.12
C ILE A 53 0.72 3.50 -1.03
N SER A 54 1.04 3.24 0.22
CA SER A 54 0.36 3.87 1.36
C SER A 54 1.33 4.79 2.08
N LEU A 55 0.82 5.94 2.53
CA LEU A 55 1.60 6.95 3.23
C LEU A 55 1.22 6.96 4.70
N TRP A 56 2.21 7.04 5.58
CA TRP A 56 2.06 6.92 7.03
C TRP A 56 2.82 8.04 7.74
N ASP A 57 2.29 8.48 8.88
CA ASP A 57 2.93 9.52 9.70
C ASP A 57 4.33 9.12 10.14
N SER A 58 4.51 7.84 10.50
CA SER A 58 5.78 7.34 11.02
C SER A 58 6.04 5.90 10.57
N LYS A 59 7.31 5.51 10.67
CA LYS A 59 7.72 4.14 10.43
C LYS A 59 7.02 3.16 11.38
N SER A 60 6.88 3.55 12.65
CA SER A 60 6.24 2.69 13.65
C SER A 60 4.76 2.45 13.35
N ASP A 61 4.05 3.44 12.82
CA ASP A 61 2.66 3.26 12.41
C ASP A 61 2.55 2.29 11.23
N ALA A 62 3.44 2.41 10.25
CA ALA A 62 3.50 1.49 9.12
C ALA A 62 3.81 0.06 9.58
N GLU A 63 4.74 -0.10 10.51
CA GLU A 63 5.11 -1.41 11.06
C GLU A 63 3.98 -2.01 11.88
N ALA A 64 3.25 -1.20 12.65
CA ALA A 64 2.08 -1.68 13.40
C ALA A 64 1.00 -2.21 12.46
N TYR A 65 0.75 -1.52 11.35
CA TYR A 65 -0.16 -2.02 10.32
C TYR A 65 0.34 -3.35 9.74
N ASN A 66 1.63 -3.45 9.45
CA ASN A 66 2.21 -4.65 8.86
C ASN A 66 1.98 -5.90 9.70
N THR A 67 2.02 -5.76 11.03
CA THR A 67 1.86 -6.90 11.94
C THR A 67 0.41 -7.15 12.35
N SER A 68 -0.46 -6.14 12.31
CA SER A 68 -1.85 -6.26 12.78
C SER A 68 -2.86 -6.53 11.67
N ALA A 69 -3.02 -5.59 10.74
CA ALA A 69 -4.10 -5.65 9.73
C ALA A 69 -3.65 -6.18 8.38
N TYR A 70 -2.39 -6.01 8.00
CA TYR A 70 -1.91 -6.42 6.68
C TYR A 70 -2.08 -7.93 6.39
N PRO A 71 -1.88 -8.85 7.33
CA PRO A 71 -2.13 -10.27 7.08
C PRO A 71 -3.56 -10.54 6.59
N GLU A 72 -4.55 -9.81 7.10
CA GLU A 72 -5.93 -9.92 6.66
C GLU A 72 -6.10 -9.38 5.24
N VAL A 73 -5.38 -8.32 4.87
CA VAL A 73 -5.39 -7.78 3.51
C VAL A 73 -4.83 -8.81 2.53
N VAL A 74 -3.72 -9.45 2.85
CA VAL A 74 -3.13 -10.50 2.02
C VAL A 74 -4.12 -11.65 1.82
N LYS A 75 -4.78 -12.06 2.88
CA LYS A 75 -5.79 -13.12 2.82
C LYS A 75 -6.96 -12.73 1.92
N THR A 76 -7.44 -11.49 2.05
CA THR A 76 -8.54 -10.97 1.23
C THR A 76 -8.18 -10.97 -0.26
N LEU A 77 -6.93 -10.69 -0.61
CA LEU A 77 -6.46 -10.60 -2.00
C LEU A 77 -5.90 -11.92 -2.54
N SER A 78 -5.84 -12.97 -1.74
CA SER A 78 -5.14 -14.22 -2.09
C SER A 78 -5.63 -14.89 -3.35
N LYS A 79 -6.91 -14.76 -3.70
CA LYS A 79 -7.50 -15.37 -4.91
C LYS A 79 -7.22 -14.54 -6.17
N ILE A 80 -6.80 -13.29 -6.00
CA ILE A 80 -6.59 -12.34 -7.09
C ILE A 80 -5.12 -12.27 -7.45
N ILE A 81 -4.25 -12.45 -6.46
CA ILE A 81 -2.79 -12.32 -6.59
C ILE A 81 -2.18 -13.66 -6.96
N ASP A 82 -1.22 -13.62 -7.87
CA ASP A 82 -0.36 -14.75 -8.21
C ASP A 82 1.01 -14.51 -7.56
N GLY A 83 1.43 -15.43 -6.70
CA GLY A 83 2.68 -15.30 -5.96
C GLY A 83 2.54 -14.51 -4.67
N THR A 84 3.68 -14.09 -4.13
CA THR A 84 3.77 -13.39 -2.85
C THR A 84 3.95 -11.88 -3.06
N PRO A 85 3.20 -11.03 -2.34
CA PRO A 85 3.43 -9.58 -2.38
C PRO A 85 4.84 -9.23 -1.92
N ARG A 86 5.43 -8.21 -2.57
CA ARG A 86 6.74 -7.69 -2.19
C ARG A 86 6.53 -6.36 -1.50
N VAL A 87 7.00 -6.24 -0.27
CA VAL A 87 6.81 -5.06 0.57
C VAL A 87 8.12 -4.32 0.75
N GLN A 88 8.11 -3.01 0.53
CA GLN A 88 9.25 -2.14 0.80
C GLN A 88 8.75 -0.89 1.51
N THR A 89 9.37 -0.56 2.65
CA THR A 89 9.07 0.67 3.39
C THR A 89 10.17 1.68 3.12
N CYS A 90 9.77 2.88 2.70
CA CYS A 90 10.67 3.95 2.32
C CYS A 90 10.34 5.23 3.07
N GLU A 91 11.35 6.06 3.33
CA GLU A 91 11.13 7.40 3.83
C GLU A 91 10.67 8.30 2.70
N VAL A 92 9.65 9.13 2.92
CA VAL A 92 9.22 10.13 1.95
C VAL A 92 10.10 11.36 2.11
N VAL A 93 10.84 11.69 1.06
CA VAL A 93 11.79 12.81 1.10
C VAL A 93 11.23 14.07 0.46
N SER A 94 10.18 13.97 -0.35
CA SER A 94 9.55 15.10 -1.02
C SER A 94 8.11 14.77 -1.39
N SER A 95 7.22 15.75 -1.33
CA SER A 95 5.83 15.59 -1.73
C SER A 95 5.24 16.96 -2.10
N THR A 96 4.37 16.96 -3.11
CA THR A 96 3.63 18.17 -3.48
C THR A 96 2.33 18.32 -2.69
N PHE A 97 1.86 17.25 -2.03
CA PHE A 97 0.59 17.27 -1.31
C PHE A 97 0.73 17.04 0.21
N HIS A 98 1.95 16.79 0.69
CA HIS A 98 2.26 16.74 2.12
C HIS A 98 3.52 17.53 2.43
N LYS A 99 3.49 18.23 3.55
CA LYS A 99 4.68 18.93 4.03
C LYS A 99 5.59 17.90 4.67
N ILE A 100 6.78 17.76 4.11
CA ILE A 100 7.78 16.81 4.59
C ILE A 100 8.84 17.54 5.39
N ALA A 101 9.07 17.09 6.63
CA ALA A 101 10.18 17.57 7.43
C ALA A 101 11.48 16.94 6.91
N VAL A 102 12.35 17.76 6.33
CA VAL A 102 13.61 17.28 5.77
C VAL A 102 14.61 17.11 6.92
N PRO A 103 15.27 15.93 7.04
CA PRO A 103 16.32 15.74 8.04
C PRO A 103 17.45 16.75 7.86
N VAL A 104 17.84 17.40 8.96
CA VAL A 104 18.86 18.47 8.94
C VAL A 104 20.25 17.94 8.55
N HIS A 105 20.49 16.68 8.78
CA HIS A 105 21.76 16.02 8.47
C HIS A 105 21.93 15.65 7.00
N ALA A 106 20.94 15.93 6.21
CA ALA A 106 20.99 15.59 4.78
C ALA A 106 22.11 16.34 4.05
#